data_46f19b089f6a89de6c8b4977d87b4a63
#
_entry.id   46f19b089f6a89de6c8b4977d87b4a63
#
_cell.length_a   1.000
_cell.length_b   1.000
_cell.length_c   1.000
_cell.angle_alpha   90.00
_cell.angle_beta   90.00
_cell.angle_gamma   90.00
#
_symmetry.space_group_name_H-M   'P 1'
#
loop_
_entity.id
_entity.type
_entity.pdbx_description
1 polymer ?
#
loop_
_entity_poly.entity_id
_entity_poly.type
_entity_poly.pdbx_seq_one_letter_code
_entity_poly.pdbx_strand_id
1 'polypeptide(L)'
;DCAELGRWLREPERMRFAAVRENFYAYSAVQYEAVRTLAESLPVICSGVAMGQLFKGTLRPEAALALYEGMARGVLPEASLDREQIVAYLRKQELPCGLFAEGMNLVTARGRGLGFAKRIGGRVNNLYPNSMRILMQEKNDLAGSHVRPDKR
;
A
#
# COMPACT_ATOMS: atom_id res chain seq x y z
N ASP A 1 -1.15 -20.51 9.61
CA ASP A 1 -1.56 -19.27 8.95
C ASP A 1 -1.35 -18.04 9.84
N CYS A 2 -1.70 -18.06 11.14
CA CYS A 2 -1.51 -16.93 12.04
C CYS A 2 -0.03 -16.54 12.22
N ALA A 3 0.90 -17.47 12.18
CA ALA A 3 2.33 -17.19 12.29
C ALA A 3 2.85 -16.41 11.06
N GLU A 4 2.40 -16.79 9.86
CA GLU A 4 2.76 -16.05 8.62
C GLU A 4 2.17 -14.65 8.63
N LEU A 5 0.91 -14.49 9.03
CA LEU A 5 0.28 -13.17 9.13
C LEU A 5 0.95 -12.30 10.21
N GLY A 6 1.26 -12.89 11.37
CA GLY A 6 1.86 -12.19 12.49
C GLY A 6 3.23 -11.59 12.20
N ARG A 7 4.05 -12.25 11.37
CA ARG A 7 5.38 -11.73 10.99
C ARG A 7 5.36 -10.37 10.28
N TRP A 8 4.22 -10.02 9.68
CA TRP A 8 4.05 -8.75 8.96
C TRP A 8 3.65 -7.58 9.86
N LEU A 9 3.44 -7.85 11.16
CA LEU A 9 3.00 -6.85 12.13
C LEU A 9 4.03 -6.66 13.25
N ARG A 10 4.14 -5.44 13.76
CA ARG A 10 5.06 -5.11 14.87
C ARG A 10 4.62 -5.70 16.20
N GLU A 11 3.32 -5.75 16.44
CA GLU A 11 2.71 -6.21 17.69
C GLU A 11 1.60 -7.23 17.38
N PRO A 12 1.93 -8.41 16.82
CA PRO A 12 0.93 -9.38 16.37
C PRO A 12 0.06 -9.92 17.53
N GLU A 13 0.58 -9.95 18.74
CA GLU A 13 -0.14 -10.39 19.94
C GLU A 13 -1.34 -9.48 20.28
N ARG A 14 -1.29 -8.22 19.88
CA ARG A 14 -2.37 -7.23 20.05
C ARG A 14 -3.40 -7.25 18.94
N MET A 15 -3.22 -8.15 17.96
CA MET A 15 -4.08 -8.22 16.79
C MET A 15 -4.89 -9.52 16.79
N ARG A 16 -6.00 -9.48 16.10
CA ARG A 16 -6.84 -10.64 15.75
C ARG A 16 -6.96 -10.72 14.26
N PHE A 17 -6.89 -11.93 13.73
CA PHE A 17 -6.99 -12.18 12.29
C PHE A 17 -8.34 -12.83 11.97
N ALA A 18 -8.97 -12.38 10.91
CA ALA A 18 -10.16 -12.98 10.37
C ALA A 18 -10.03 -13.17 8.86
N ALA A 19 -10.55 -14.26 8.36
CA ALA A 19 -10.65 -14.53 6.93
C ALA A 19 -12.05 -14.13 6.45
N VAL A 20 -12.10 -13.34 5.39
CA VAL A 20 -13.34 -13.01 4.68
C VAL A 20 -13.14 -13.41 3.23
N ARG A 21 -13.80 -14.49 2.81
CA ARG A 21 -13.53 -15.17 1.52
C ARG A 21 -12.06 -15.60 1.43
N GLU A 22 -11.31 -15.08 0.49
CA GLU A 22 -9.90 -15.41 0.27
C GLU A 22 -8.93 -14.41 0.94
N ASN A 23 -9.45 -13.32 1.49
CA ASN A 23 -8.65 -12.26 2.08
C ASN A 23 -8.57 -12.37 3.60
N PHE A 24 -7.40 -12.08 4.14
CA PHE A 24 -7.16 -11.96 5.58
C PHE A 24 -7.17 -10.50 6.00
N TYR A 25 -7.75 -10.26 7.17
CA TYR A 25 -7.83 -8.94 7.80
C TYR A 25 -7.28 -9.00 9.20
N ALA A 26 -6.56 -7.96 9.60
CA ALA A 26 -6.07 -7.78 10.96
C ALA A 26 -6.89 -6.71 11.67
N TYR A 27 -7.28 -6.99 12.91
CA TYR A 27 -8.06 -6.12 13.77
C TYR A 27 -7.30 -5.89 15.08
N SER A 28 -7.39 -4.71 15.66
CA SER A 28 -7.00 -4.52 17.04
C SER A 28 -7.80 -5.47 17.95
N ALA A 29 -7.14 -6.16 18.87
CA ALA A 29 -7.80 -7.08 19.78
C ALA A 29 -8.91 -6.40 20.61
N VAL A 30 -8.72 -5.11 20.94
CA VAL A 30 -9.71 -4.30 21.67
C VAL A 30 -10.95 -4.01 20.84
N GLN A 31 -10.78 -3.79 19.54
CA GLN A 31 -11.87 -3.42 18.63
C GLN A 31 -12.58 -4.64 18.03
N TYR A 32 -11.93 -5.81 18.04
CA TYR A 32 -12.43 -6.99 17.33
C TYR A 32 -13.83 -7.41 17.78
N GLU A 33 -14.07 -7.46 19.09
CA GLU A 33 -15.38 -7.85 19.62
C GLU A 33 -16.46 -6.83 19.27
N ALA A 34 -16.15 -5.54 19.34
CA ALA A 34 -17.08 -4.49 18.94
C ALA A 34 -17.45 -4.58 17.45
N VAL A 35 -16.43 -4.77 16.59
CA VAL A 35 -16.65 -4.92 15.15
C VAL A 35 -17.46 -6.18 14.84
N ARG A 36 -17.19 -7.29 15.52
CA ARG A 36 -17.95 -8.54 15.37
C ARG A 36 -19.42 -8.34 15.72
N THR A 37 -19.71 -7.71 16.86
CA THR A 37 -21.08 -7.43 17.30
C THR A 37 -21.82 -6.52 16.32
N LEU A 38 -21.15 -5.46 15.83
CA LEU A 38 -21.75 -4.54 14.86
C LEU A 38 -22.01 -5.23 13.51
N ALA A 39 -21.14 -6.13 13.08
CA ALA A 39 -21.29 -6.87 11.82
C ALA A 39 -22.52 -7.83 11.82
N GLU A 40 -22.99 -8.25 13.00
CA GLU A 40 -24.22 -9.05 13.14
C GLU A 40 -25.48 -8.21 12.85
N SER A 41 -25.41 -6.91 13.06
CA SER A 41 -26.57 -6.00 13.00
C SER A 41 -26.53 -4.99 11.85
N LEU A 42 -25.34 -4.72 11.30
CA LEU A 42 -25.11 -3.69 10.30
C LEU A 42 -24.30 -4.24 9.11
N PRO A 43 -24.60 -3.78 7.88
CA PRO A 43 -23.73 -4.09 6.74
C PRO A 43 -22.39 -3.39 6.90
N VAL A 44 -21.35 -4.16 7.19
CA VAL A 44 -19.97 -3.62 7.30
C VAL A 44 -19.32 -3.66 5.92
N ILE A 45 -19.02 -2.49 5.37
CA ILE A 45 -18.39 -2.33 4.05
C ILE A 45 -16.87 -2.51 4.13
N CYS A 46 -16.25 -1.97 5.18
CA CYS A 46 -14.81 -2.06 5.40
C CYS A 46 -14.51 -2.05 6.91
N SER A 47 -13.65 -2.94 7.34
CA SER A 47 -13.16 -2.96 8.72
C SER A 47 -11.81 -3.65 8.80
N GLY A 48 -10.97 -3.25 9.77
CA GLY A 48 -9.62 -3.79 9.94
C GLY A 48 -8.65 -3.39 8.83
N VAL A 49 -7.46 -3.97 8.89
CA VAL A 49 -6.40 -3.80 7.88
C VAL A 49 -6.43 -4.98 6.94
N ALA A 50 -6.66 -4.75 5.66
CA ALA A 50 -6.57 -5.80 4.65
C ALA A 50 -5.10 -6.25 4.52
N MET A 51 -4.82 -7.47 4.94
CA MET A 51 -3.49 -8.08 4.90
C MET A 51 -3.16 -8.58 3.51
N GLY A 52 -4.10 -9.22 2.85
CA GLY A 52 -3.95 -9.89 1.56
C GLY A 52 -4.40 -11.35 1.59
N GLN A 53 -3.91 -12.13 0.63
CA GLN A 53 -4.25 -13.53 0.45
C GLN A 53 -3.06 -14.44 0.73
N LEU A 54 -3.30 -15.60 1.31
CA LEU A 54 -2.28 -16.64 1.45
C LEU A 54 -2.25 -17.51 0.18
N PHE A 55 -1.08 -17.58 -0.43
CA PHE A 55 -0.83 -18.48 -1.55
C PHE A 55 0.33 -19.41 -1.21
N LYS A 56 0.05 -20.70 -1.15
CA LYS A 56 1.02 -21.75 -0.75
C LYS A 56 1.75 -21.40 0.57
N GLY A 57 1.01 -20.89 1.56
CA GLY A 57 1.53 -20.55 2.88
C GLY A 57 2.30 -19.21 2.95
N THR A 58 2.38 -18.46 1.85
CA THR A 58 3.05 -17.14 1.80
C THR A 58 2.02 -16.05 1.56
N LEU A 59 2.10 -14.97 2.33
CA LEU A 59 1.21 -13.82 2.16
C LEU A 59 1.54 -13.07 0.87
N ARG A 60 0.52 -12.85 0.05
CA ARG A 60 0.49 -11.85 -1.02
C ARG A 60 -0.15 -10.59 -0.46
N PRO A 61 0.65 -9.60 -0.07
CA PRO A 61 0.14 -8.47 0.69
C PRO A 61 -0.68 -7.52 -0.18
N GLU A 62 -1.71 -6.91 0.42
CA GLU A 62 -2.45 -5.79 -0.15
C GLU A 62 -1.83 -4.44 0.21
N ALA A 63 -2.08 -3.43 -0.61
CA ALA A 63 -1.55 -2.08 -0.43
C ALA A 63 -1.92 -1.45 0.93
N ALA A 64 -3.08 -1.80 1.47
CA ALA A 64 -3.52 -1.34 2.80
C ALA A 64 -2.53 -1.73 3.91
N LEU A 65 -1.91 -2.91 3.80
CA LEU A 65 -0.89 -3.34 4.76
C LEU A 65 0.36 -2.45 4.71
N ALA A 66 0.80 -2.04 3.51
CA ALA A 66 1.94 -1.12 3.37
C ALA A 66 1.68 0.24 3.99
N LEU A 67 0.43 0.72 3.93
CA LEU A 67 0.01 2.00 4.49
C LEU A 67 -0.21 1.94 6.02
N TYR A 68 -0.33 0.74 6.58
CA TYR A 68 -0.56 0.56 8.01
C TYR A 68 0.73 0.81 8.80
N GLU A 69 0.69 1.76 9.74
CA GLU A 69 1.86 2.10 10.56
C GLU A 69 2.36 0.96 11.46
N GLY A 70 1.47 0.01 11.79
CA GLY A 70 1.80 -1.20 12.55
C GLY A 70 2.42 -2.33 11.72
N MET A 71 2.68 -2.12 10.43
CA MET A 71 3.43 -3.08 9.63
C MET A 71 4.86 -3.23 10.14
N ALA A 72 5.33 -4.47 10.27
CA ALA A 72 6.70 -4.75 10.65
C ALA A 72 7.68 -4.32 9.53
N ARG A 73 8.72 -3.58 9.93
CA ARG A 73 9.79 -3.19 9.00
C ARG A 73 10.84 -4.33 8.95
N GLY A 74 11.48 -4.48 7.81
CA GLY A 74 12.50 -5.53 7.63
C GLY A 74 11.94 -6.89 7.21
N VAL A 75 10.63 -7.07 7.09
CA VAL A 75 10.02 -8.29 6.51
C VAL A 75 10.36 -8.41 5.03
N LEU A 76 10.44 -7.28 4.35
CA LEU A 76 10.83 -7.16 2.94
C LEU A 76 11.96 -6.15 2.78
N PRO A 77 12.76 -6.26 1.71
CA PRO A 77 13.61 -5.15 1.27
C PRO A 77 12.77 -3.90 1.03
N GLU A 78 13.33 -2.73 1.34
CA GLU A 78 12.67 -1.46 1.16
C GLU A 78 13.27 -0.71 -0.03
N ALA A 79 12.39 -0.23 -0.91
CA ALA A 79 12.74 0.67 -2.00
C ALA A 79 12.26 2.09 -1.64
N SER A 80 13.18 2.95 -1.23
CA SER A 80 12.88 4.34 -0.92
C SER A 80 12.90 5.17 -2.19
N LEU A 81 11.76 5.77 -2.53
CA LEU A 81 11.57 6.54 -3.74
C LEU A 81 11.68 8.04 -3.49
N ASP A 82 12.29 8.75 -4.42
CA ASP A 82 12.25 10.21 -4.47
C ASP A 82 10.90 10.73 -4.99
N ARG A 83 10.74 12.06 -5.06
CA ARG A 83 9.48 12.69 -5.46
C ARG A 83 9.01 12.28 -6.86
N GLU A 84 9.90 12.23 -7.83
CA GLU A 84 9.58 11.89 -9.22
C GLU A 84 9.23 10.41 -9.34
N GLN A 85 9.98 9.55 -8.67
CA GLN A 85 9.74 8.11 -8.61
C GLN A 85 8.42 7.77 -7.90
N ILE A 86 8.05 8.51 -6.84
CA ILE A 86 6.76 8.38 -6.16
C ILE A 86 5.62 8.67 -7.15
N VAL A 87 5.71 9.77 -7.90
CA VAL A 87 4.70 10.11 -8.91
C VAL A 87 4.59 9.03 -9.98
N ALA A 88 5.74 8.54 -10.48
CA ALA A 88 5.78 7.43 -11.44
C ALA A 88 5.14 6.15 -10.86
N TYR A 89 5.44 5.81 -9.60
CA TYR A 89 4.85 4.67 -8.91
C TYR A 89 3.31 4.78 -8.80
N LEU A 90 2.80 5.94 -8.34
CA LEU A 90 1.36 6.18 -8.18
C LEU A 90 0.61 6.22 -9.51
N ARG A 91 1.30 6.58 -10.59
CA ARG A 91 0.76 6.56 -11.97
C ARG A 91 0.93 5.22 -12.67
N LYS A 92 1.56 4.25 -12.00
CA LYS A 92 1.91 2.95 -12.58
C LYS A 92 2.77 3.06 -13.84
N GLN A 93 3.64 4.05 -13.85
CA GLN A 93 4.67 4.20 -14.87
C GLN A 93 5.87 3.29 -14.58
N GLU A 94 6.73 3.10 -15.57
CA GLU A 94 7.93 2.30 -15.45
C GLU A 94 8.91 2.90 -14.42
N LEU A 95 9.53 2.03 -13.63
CA LEU A 95 10.51 2.39 -12.61
C LEU A 95 11.82 1.66 -12.88
N PRO A 96 12.97 2.30 -12.62
CA PRO A 96 14.28 1.66 -12.78
C PRO A 96 14.42 0.43 -11.89
N CYS A 97 14.78 -0.72 -12.46
CA CYS A 97 14.90 -1.97 -11.70
C CYS A 97 15.99 -1.93 -10.62
N GLY A 98 17.02 -1.10 -10.79
CA GLY A 98 18.10 -0.92 -9.82
C GLY A 98 17.69 -0.37 -8.46
N LEU A 99 16.48 0.20 -8.34
CA LEU A 99 15.92 0.66 -7.07
C LEU A 99 15.39 -0.48 -6.19
N PHE A 100 15.22 -1.67 -6.74
CA PHE A 100 14.54 -2.79 -6.10
C PHE A 100 15.45 -4.01 -5.97
N ALA A 101 15.37 -4.69 -4.84
CA ALA A 101 15.93 -6.03 -4.69
C ALA A 101 15.11 -7.05 -5.51
N GLU A 102 15.72 -8.19 -5.84
CA GLU A 102 14.97 -9.28 -6.50
C GLU A 102 13.84 -9.77 -5.61
N GLY A 103 12.67 -10.02 -6.19
CA GLY A 103 11.47 -10.43 -5.48
C GLY A 103 10.60 -9.26 -4.99
N MET A 104 9.87 -9.50 -3.89
CA MET A 104 8.93 -8.54 -3.33
C MET A 104 9.66 -7.43 -2.56
N ASN A 105 9.23 -6.20 -2.73
CA ASN A 105 9.77 -5.02 -2.05
C ASN A 105 8.64 -4.18 -1.45
N LEU A 106 8.89 -3.60 -0.28
CA LEU A 106 8.09 -2.51 0.27
C LEU A 106 8.54 -1.19 -0.36
N VAL A 107 7.63 -0.53 -1.03
CA VAL A 107 7.87 0.82 -1.57
C VAL A 107 7.65 1.84 -0.47
N THR A 108 8.62 2.70 -0.24
CA THR A 108 8.54 3.73 0.79
C THR A 108 8.73 5.14 0.23
N ALA A 109 8.07 6.09 0.87
CA ALA A 109 8.17 7.51 0.61
C ALA A 109 8.41 8.23 1.94
N ARG A 110 9.54 8.92 2.07
CA ARG A 110 9.93 9.63 3.31
C ARG A 110 9.83 8.74 4.57
N GLY A 111 10.27 7.50 4.46
CA GLY A 111 10.25 6.53 5.56
C GLY A 111 8.89 5.88 5.85
N ARG A 112 7.83 6.22 5.11
CA ARG A 112 6.50 5.61 5.25
C ARG A 112 6.22 4.63 4.13
N GLY A 113 5.57 3.52 4.44
CA GLY A 113 5.11 2.56 3.44
C GLY A 113 4.07 3.18 2.52
N LEU A 114 4.19 2.92 1.22
CA LEU A 114 3.31 3.42 0.19
C LEU A 114 2.59 2.29 -0.56
N GLY A 115 3.24 1.16 -0.70
CA GLY A 115 2.72 0.00 -1.41
C GLY A 115 3.80 -1.04 -1.62
N PHE A 116 3.57 -1.93 -2.56
CA PHE A 116 4.49 -3.01 -2.89
C PHE A 116 4.88 -2.97 -4.37
N ALA A 117 6.05 -3.52 -4.67
CA ALA A 117 6.50 -3.80 -6.02
C ALA A 117 7.25 -5.14 -6.04
N LYS A 118 7.23 -5.83 -7.17
CA LYS A 118 7.96 -7.09 -7.35
C LYS A 118 8.92 -6.97 -8.50
N ARG A 119 10.21 -7.13 -8.23
CA ARG A 119 11.23 -7.25 -9.27
C ARG A 119 11.37 -8.70 -9.71
N ILE A 120 11.44 -8.91 -11.00
CA ILE A 120 11.74 -10.20 -11.64
C ILE A 120 12.77 -9.92 -12.72
N GLY A 121 14.04 -10.20 -12.44
CA GLY A 121 15.15 -9.88 -13.34
C GLY A 121 15.24 -8.38 -13.66
N GLY A 122 15.17 -8.01 -14.92
CA GLY A 122 15.20 -6.61 -15.39
C GLY A 122 13.88 -5.87 -15.34
N ARG A 123 12.81 -6.49 -14.84
CA ARG A 123 11.45 -5.93 -14.84
C ARG A 123 10.92 -5.72 -13.43
N VAL A 124 10.25 -4.60 -13.22
CA VAL A 124 9.54 -4.27 -11.99
C VAL A 124 8.02 -4.27 -12.23
N ASN A 125 7.33 -5.11 -11.48
CA ASN A 125 5.87 -5.12 -11.45
C ASN A 125 5.40 -4.19 -10.33
N ASN A 126 4.76 -3.10 -10.70
CA ASN A 126 4.15 -2.16 -9.77
C ASN A 126 2.82 -2.74 -9.26
N LEU A 127 2.75 -3.06 -7.97
CA LEU A 127 1.58 -3.67 -7.32
C LEU A 127 0.62 -2.63 -6.71
N TYR A 128 0.83 -1.34 -6.99
CA TYR A 128 -0.13 -0.31 -6.57
C TYR A 128 -1.50 -0.56 -7.21
N PRO A 129 -2.62 -0.47 -6.44
CA PRO A 129 -3.94 -0.79 -6.97
C PRO A 129 -4.33 0.10 -8.15
N ASN A 130 -4.87 -0.48 -9.21
CA ASN A 130 -5.35 0.27 -10.37
C ASN A 130 -6.45 1.26 -10.01
N SER A 131 -7.31 0.91 -9.04
CA SER A 131 -8.40 1.76 -8.54
C SER A 131 -7.90 3.03 -7.83
N MET A 132 -6.66 3.03 -7.36
CA MET A 132 -6.03 4.16 -6.64
C MET A 132 -5.04 4.93 -7.52
N ARG A 133 -4.88 4.53 -8.78
CA ARG A 133 -3.95 5.16 -9.72
C ARG A 133 -4.27 6.64 -9.92
N ILE A 134 -3.24 7.49 -9.85
CA ILE A 134 -3.37 8.91 -10.14
C ILE A 134 -3.38 9.12 -11.65
N LEU A 135 -4.46 9.67 -12.18
CA LEU A 135 -4.64 9.94 -13.61
C LEU A 135 -4.36 11.40 -13.99
N MET A 136 -4.41 12.34 -13.02
CA MET A 136 -4.20 13.75 -13.30
C MET A 136 -2.75 14.03 -13.67
N GLN A 137 -2.56 14.72 -14.80
CA GLN A 137 -1.30 15.38 -15.12
C GLN A 137 -1.23 16.67 -14.30
N GLU A 138 -0.06 16.99 -13.72
CA GLU A 138 0.17 18.36 -13.25
C GLU A 138 -0.01 19.28 -14.46
N LYS A 139 -1.07 20.08 -14.48
CA LYS A 139 -1.11 21.24 -15.34
C LYS A 139 -0.01 22.16 -14.84
N ASN A 140 0.98 22.43 -15.69
CA ASN A 140 1.89 23.54 -15.53
C ASN A 140 1.10 24.85 -15.70
N ASP A 141 0.37 25.26 -14.68
CA ASP A 141 -0.32 26.55 -14.63
C ASP A 141 0.63 27.68 -14.18
N LEU A 142 1.90 27.61 -14.57
CA LEU A 142 2.89 28.68 -14.37
C LEU A 142 3.35 29.30 -15.69
N ALA A 143 2.50 29.30 -16.72
CA ALA A 143 2.79 30.06 -17.94
C ALA A 143 1.54 30.88 -18.33
N GLY A 144 1.55 32.15 -17.97
CA GLY A 144 0.67 33.11 -18.65
C GLY A 144 -0.11 34.11 -17.81
N SER A 145 0.53 34.85 -16.91
CA SER A 145 0.03 36.19 -16.61
C SER A 145 0.43 37.10 -17.77
N HIS A 146 -0.34 37.05 -18.84
CA HIS A 146 -0.31 38.11 -19.86
C HIS A 146 -0.99 39.36 -19.29
N VAL A 147 -0.18 40.26 -18.75
CA VAL A 147 -0.56 41.64 -18.55
C VAL A 147 -0.85 42.22 -19.93
N ARG A 148 -2.10 42.52 -20.22
CA ARG A 148 -2.47 43.33 -21.39
C ARG A 148 -1.99 44.77 -21.15
N PRO A 149 -1.21 45.37 -22.02
CA PRO A 149 -0.96 46.81 -21.93
C PRO A 149 -2.23 47.58 -22.26
N ASP A 150 -2.61 48.44 -21.35
CA ASP A 150 -3.68 49.39 -21.49
C ASP A 150 -3.35 50.36 -22.68
N LYS A 151 -4.20 50.38 -23.68
CA LYS A 151 -4.15 51.39 -24.75
C LYS A 151 -5.05 52.53 -24.34
N ARG A 152 -4.42 53.60 -23.99
CA ARG A 152 -5.02 54.94 -24.14
C ARG A 152 -4.72 55.48 -25.52
#